data_8d2ebec20936e7b9831fc7fc4ffccbdd
#
_entry.id   8d2ebec20936e7b9831fc7fc4ffccbdd
#
_cell.length_a   1.000
_cell.length_b   1.000
_cell.length_c   1.000
_cell.angle_alpha   90.00
_cell.angle_beta   90.00
_cell.angle_gamma   90.00
#
_symmetry.space_group_name_H-M   'P 1'
#
loop_
_entity.id
_entity.type
_entity.pdbx_description
1 polymer ?
#
loop_
_entity_poly.entity_id
_entity_poly.type
_entity_poly.pdbx_seq_one_letter_code
_entity_poly.pdbx_strand_id
1 'polypeptide(L)'
;ENGELLVPMRYFRDNALLGIQTIRLVDNEWSKKMLPGMRAKGAVLRIGPQRAAETFFCEGYATGLSIDTALRLLRLNAVVVVCFSATNLIHVAGGMTGKRFVFADNDVSLTGEKAALATGLPWCMSDVQGEDANDLHARAGVMAVAKLLTEVSRAEP
;
A
#
# COMPACT_ATOMS: atom_id res chain seq x y z
N GLU A 1 -17.05 -17.08 11.31
CA GLU A 1 -17.40 -16.86 12.73
C GLU A 1 -16.22 -16.46 13.62
N ASN A 2 -14.98 -16.59 13.19
CA ASN A 2 -13.80 -16.22 13.99
C ASN A 2 -13.22 -14.84 13.67
N GLY A 3 -13.97 -13.95 13.01
CA GLY A 3 -13.53 -12.58 12.73
C GLY A 3 -12.25 -12.49 11.87
N GLU A 4 -11.99 -13.48 11.01
CA GLU A 4 -10.84 -13.50 10.12
C GLU A 4 -11.16 -12.78 8.80
N LEU A 5 -10.34 -11.80 8.44
CA LEU A 5 -10.42 -11.11 7.15
C LEU A 5 -9.56 -11.86 6.12
N LEU A 6 -10.14 -12.19 4.98
CA LEU A 6 -9.45 -12.81 3.86
C LEU A 6 -9.17 -11.76 2.77
N VAL A 7 -7.89 -11.49 2.53
CA VAL A 7 -7.44 -10.52 1.54
C VAL A 7 -6.90 -11.25 0.32
N PRO A 8 -7.56 -11.18 -0.85
CA PRO A 8 -7.10 -11.87 -2.05
C PRO A 8 -5.82 -11.23 -2.57
N MET A 9 -4.86 -12.07 -2.93
CA MET A 9 -3.58 -11.67 -3.50
C MET A 9 -3.52 -12.12 -4.96
N ARG A 10 -3.45 -11.16 -5.89
CA ARG A 10 -3.54 -11.41 -7.33
C ARG A 10 -2.26 -10.99 -8.05
N TYR A 11 -1.92 -11.67 -9.14
CA TYR A 11 -0.76 -11.30 -9.94
C TYR A 11 -0.99 -9.94 -10.62
N PHE A 12 -0.02 -9.04 -10.48
CA PHE A 12 -0.19 -7.65 -10.91
C PHE A 12 -0.35 -7.45 -12.42
N ARG A 13 0.05 -8.42 -13.26
CA ARG A 13 -0.01 -8.31 -14.73
C ARG A 13 -1.33 -8.81 -15.33
N ASP A 14 -1.83 -9.96 -14.89
CA ASP A 14 -2.99 -10.64 -15.48
C ASP A 14 -4.16 -10.83 -14.51
N ASN A 15 -4.01 -10.35 -13.26
CA ASN A 15 -5.01 -10.45 -12.21
C ASN A 15 -5.36 -11.89 -11.77
N ALA A 16 -4.54 -12.90 -12.13
CA ALA A 16 -4.72 -14.26 -11.67
C ALA A 16 -4.60 -14.35 -10.15
N LEU A 17 -5.48 -15.13 -9.49
CA LEU A 17 -5.42 -15.34 -8.04
C LEU A 17 -4.18 -16.19 -7.72
N LEU A 18 -3.28 -15.65 -6.89
CA LEU A 18 -2.07 -16.33 -6.43
C LEU A 18 -2.20 -16.89 -5.01
N GLY A 19 -3.05 -16.34 -4.19
CA GLY A 19 -3.23 -16.74 -2.82
C GLY A 19 -4.07 -15.74 -2.01
N ILE A 20 -3.98 -15.88 -0.70
CA ILE A 20 -4.75 -15.09 0.27
C ILE A 20 -3.82 -14.69 1.42
N GLN A 21 -3.94 -13.46 1.89
CA GLN A 21 -3.47 -13.06 3.21
C GLN A 21 -4.64 -13.12 4.18
N THR A 22 -4.48 -13.78 5.32
CA THR A 22 -5.43 -13.77 6.41
C THR A 22 -5.01 -12.74 7.45
N ILE A 23 -5.96 -11.97 7.96
CA ILE A 23 -5.75 -10.99 9.02
C ILE A 23 -6.75 -11.30 10.14
N ARG A 24 -6.27 -11.55 11.34
CA ARG A 24 -7.08 -11.84 12.51
C ARG A 24 -6.49 -11.23 13.77
N LEU A 25 -7.33 -10.94 14.73
CA LEU A 25 -6.91 -10.53 16.07
C LEU A 25 -6.64 -11.78 16.91
N VAL A 26 -5.42 -11.92 17.44
CA VAL A 26 -4.98 -13.01 18.30
C VAL A 26 -4.32 -12.38 19.51
N ASP A 27 -4.81 -12.66 20.71
CA ASP A 27 -4.27 -12.13 21.96
C ASP A 27 -4.06 -10.58 21.95
N ASN A 28 -5.03 -9.87 21.40
CA ASN A 28 -5.04 -8.40 21.21
C ASN A 28 -3.98 -7.88 20.19
N GLU A 29 -3.36 -8.75 19.40
CA GLU A 29 -2.42 -8.39 18.36
C GLU A 29 -2.91 -8.81 16.97
N TRP A 30 -2.67 -7.97 15.97
CA TRP A 30 -3.03 -8.26 14.59
C TRP A 30 -2.05 -9.25 13.95
N SER A 31 -2.51 -10.48 13.77
CA SER A 31 -1.75 -11.53 13.05
C SER A 31 -2.08 -11.49 11.56
N LYS A 32 -1.04 -11.33 10.73
CA LYS A 32 -1.13 -11.34 9.27
C LYS A 32 -0.36 -12.55 8.74
N LYS A 33 -1.03 -13.46 8.04
CA LYS A 33 -0.40 -14.68 7.50
C LYS A 33 -0.78 -14.88 6.04
N MET A 34 0.19 -15.25 5.22
CA MET A 34 -0.06 -15.67 3.84
C MET A 34 -0.34 -17.18 3.80
N LEU A 35 -1.13 -17.61 2.81
CA LEU A 35 -1.38 -19.01 2.58
C LEU A 35 -0.05 -19.75 2.31
N PRO A 36 0.26 -20.84 3.05
CA PRO A 36 1.49 -21.59 2.83
C PRO A 36 1.63 -22.09 1.38
N GLY A 37 2.83 -21.96 0.81
CA GLY A 37 3.12 -22.42 -0.55
C GLY A 37 2.64 -21.50 -1.68
N MET A 38 1.95 -20.40 -1.38
CA MET A 38 1.55 -19.45 -2.41
C MET A 38 2.76 -18.69 -3.01
N ARG A 39 2.61 -18.24 -4.25
CA ARG A 39 3.56 -17.35 -4.90
C ARG A 39 3.35 -15.91 -4.43
N ALA A 40 4.21 -15.41 -3.54
CA ALA A 40 4.13 -14.03 -3.04
C ALA A 40 4.70 -12.99 -4.03
N LYS A 41 5.70 -13.35 -4.84
CA LYS A 41 6.33 -12.43 -5.79
C LYS A 41 5.36 -12.02 -6.90
N GLY A 42 5.12 -10.71 -6.99
CA GLY A 42 4.19 -10.12 -7.95
C GLY A 42 2.72 -10.18 -7.50
N ALA A 43 2.45 -10.67 -6.27
CA ALA A 43 1.12 -10.71 -5.71
C ALA A 43 0.74 -9.35 -5.13
N VAL A 44 -0.42 -8.81 -5.51
CA VAL A 44 -0.94 -7.52 -5.09
C VAL A 44 -2.43 -7.59 -4.77
N LEU A 45 -2.90 -6.59 -4.02
CA LEU A 45 -4.30 -6.21 -4.00
C LEU A 45 -4.43 -4.82 -4.63
N ARG A 46 -5.37 -4.67 -5.55
CA ARG A 46 -5.72 -3.37 -6.13
C ARG A 46 -6.99 -2.85 -5.47
N ILE A 47 -6.97 -1.60 -5.00
CA ILE A 47 -8.11 -0.92 -4.38
C ILE A 47 -8.39 0.34 -5.20
N GLY A 48 -9.61 0.49 -5.71
CA GLY A 48 -10.01 1.62 -6.53
C GLY A 48 -10.39 1.24 -7.96
N PRO A 49 -10.43 2.21 -8.90
CA PRO A 49 -10.90 2.00 -10.26
C PRO A 49 -9.97 1.08 -11.07
N GLN A 50 -10.55 0.31 -11.99
CA GLN A 50 -9.78 -0.56 -12.90
C GLN A 50 -8.88 0.25 -13.85
N ARG A 51 -9.37 1.40 -14.31
CA ARG A 51 -8.64 2.34 -15.16
C ARG A 51 -8.39 3.60 -14.37
N ALA A 52 -7.17 3.75 -13.88
CA ALA A 52 -6.72 4.90 -13.10
C ALA A 52 -5.64 5.67 -13.85
N ALA A 53 -5.62 6.99 -13.68
CA ALA A 53 -4.58 7.86 -14.22
C ALA A 53 -3.28 7.76 -13.41
N GLU A 54 -3.40 7.46 -12.12
CA GLU A 54 -2.30 7.42 -11.18
C GLU A 54 -2.32 6.14 -10.35
N THR A 55 -1.15 5.68 -9.92
CA THR A 55 -1.00 4.50 -9.08
C THR A 55 -0.21 4.84 -7.82
N PHE A 56 -0.75 4.52 -6.66
CA PHE A 56 -0.08 4.65 -5.37
C PHE A 56 0.25 3.26 -4.83
N PHE A 57 1.52 2.99 -4.56
CA PHE A 57 1.99 1.75 -3.96
C PHE A 57 2.13 1.88 -2.46
N CYS A 58 1.80 0.84 -1.72
CA CYS A 58 2.06 0.70 -0.29
C CYS A 58 2.30 -0.76 0.09
N GLU A 59 2.75 -1.01 1.31
CA GLU A 59 3.02 -2.37 1.78
C GLU A 59 1.78 -3.03 2.38
N GLY A 60 1.11 -2.36 3.31
CA GLY A 60 0.07 -2.94 4.15
C GLY A 60 -1.36 -2.77 3.62
N TYR A 61 -2.24 -3.73 3.96
CA TYR A 61 -3.67 -3.66 3.61
C TYR A 61 -4.36 -2.45 4.25
N ALA A 62 -4.18 -2.24 5.57
CA ALA A 62 -4.79 -1.12 6.29
C ALA A 62 -4.26 0.23 5.79
N THR A 63 -2.96 0.32 5.52
CA THR A 63 -2.30 1.44 4.83
C THR A 63 -2.99 1.75 3.51
N GLY A 64 -3.24 0.71 2.70
CA GLY A 64 -3.92 0.84 1.41
C GLY A 64 -5.35 1.37 1.51
N LEU A 65 -6.12 0.95 2.52
CA LEU A 65 -7.48 1.46 2.76
C LEU A 65 -7.48 2.94 3.15
N SER A 66 -6.52 3.37 3.96
CA SER A 66 -6.39 4.77 4.36
C SER A 66 -6.01 5.67 3.19
N ILE A 67 -5.11 5.21 2.31
CA ILE A 67 -4.76 5.89 1.07
C ILE A 67 -5.98 5.98 0.14
N ASP A 68 -6.71 4.88 -0.10
CA ASP A 68 -7.92 4.90 -0.96
C ASP A 68 -8.98 5.86 -0.42
N THR A 69 -9.18 5.91 0.91
CA THR A 69 -10.09 6.85 1.54
C THR A 69 -9.69 8.31 1.25
N ALA A 70 -8.41 8.63 1.36
CA ALA A 70 -7.88 9.96 1.06
C ALA A 70 -8.00 10.30 -0.44
N LEU A 71 -7.70 9.36 -1.35
CA LEU A 71 -7.84 9.55 -2.79
C LEU A 71 -9.29 9.82 -3.21
N ARG A 72 -10.25 9.10 -2.60
CA ARG A 72 -11.69 9.35 -2.82
C ARG A 72 -12.12 10.74 -2.34
N LEU A 73 -11.62 11.16 -1.17
CA LEU A 73 -11.86 12.50 -0.65
C LEU A 73 -11.36 13.58 -1.62
N LEU A 74 -10.18 13.37 -2.18
CA LEU A 74 -9.56 14.26 -3.18
C LEU A 74 -10.22 14.16 -4.57
N ARG A 75 -11.12 13.19 -4.79
CA ARG A 75 -11.75 12.87 -6.09
C ARG A 75 -10.71 12.60 -7.19
N LEU A 76 -9.58 12.01 -6.83
CA LEU A 76 -8.54 11.64 -7.79
C LEU A 76 -8.88 10.32 -8.48
N ASN A 77 -8.62 10.26 -9.80
CA ASN A 77 -8.69 9.02 -10.56
C ASN A 77 -7.40 8.22 -10.36
N ALA A 78 -7.26 7.61 -9.20
CA ALA A 78 -6.08 6.87 -8.79
C ALA A 78 -6.45 5.50 -8.24
N VAL A 79 -5.52 4.54 -8.33
CA VAL A 79 -5.61 3.19 -7.77
C VAL A 79 -4.53 2.98 -6.74
N VAL A 80 -4.86 2.30 -5.64
CA VAL A 80 -3.89 1.82 -4.67
C VAL A 80 -3.49 0.39 -5.00
N VAL A 81 -2.19 0.11 -4.95
CA VAL A 81 -1.61 -1.23 -5.13
C VAL A 81 -0.90 -1.62 -3.84
N VAL A 82 -1.54 -2.50 -3.07
CA VAL A 82 -0.97 -3.08 -1.86
C VAL A 82 -0.04 -4.22 -2.26
N CYS A 83 1.23 -4.14 -1.88
CA CYS A 83 2.30 -5.05 -2.31
C CYS A 83 2.68 -6.11 -1.26
N PHE A 84 2.19 -6.03 -0.03
CA PHE A 84 2.37 -6.95 1.09
C PHE A 84 3.80 -7.08 1.64
N SER A 85 4.80 -6.50 0.99
CA SER A 85 6.17 -6.38 1.49
C SER A 85 6.99 -5.37 0.69
N ALA A 86 8.04 -4.81 1.32
CA ALA A 86 9.00 -3.89 0.71
C ALA A 86 9.65 -4.45 -0.57
N THR A 87 10.13 -5.68 -0.52
CA THR A 87 10.78 -6.34 -1.67
C THR A 87 9.80 -6.52 -2.84
N ASN A 88 8.55 -6.90 -2.54
CA ASN A 88 7.53 -7.06 -3.57
C ASN A 88 7.08 -5.71 -4.14
N LEU A 89 7.05 -4.65 -3.32
CA LEU A 89 6.76 -3.29 -3.76
C LEU A 89 7.77 -2.85 -4.83
N ILE A 90 9.06 -3.00 -4.58
CA ILE A 90 10.11 -2.67 -5.57
C ILE A 90 9.90 -3.45 -6.88
N HIS A 91 9.64 -4.77 -6.77
CA HIS A 91 9.42 -5.62 -7.94
C HIS A 91 8.20 -5.20 -8.77
N VAL A 92 7.07 -4.96 -8.10
CA VAL A 92 5.80 -4.59 -8.76
C VAL A 92 5.89 -3.19 -9.36
N ALA A 93 6.42 -2.22 -8.62
CA ALA A 93 6.61 -0.86 -9.09
C ALA A 93 7.50 -0.81 -10.33
N GLY A 94 8.59 -1.55 -10.36
CA GLY A 94 9.47 -1.67 -11.53
C GLY A 94 8.82 -2.35 -12.75
N GLY A 95 7.79 -3.17 -12.53
CA GLY A 95 7.06 -3.88 -13.58
C GLY A 95 5.81 -3.17 -14.12
N MET A 96 5.44 -2.02 -13.56
CA MET A 96 4.29 -1.20 -13.96
C MET A 96 4.76 0.11 -14.61
N THR A 97 3.91 0.72 -15.44
CA THR A 97 4.17 1.98 -16.13
C THR A 97 3.13 3.04 -15.78
N GLY A 98 3.34 4.27 -16.23
CA GLY A 98 2.43 5.40 -15.99
C GLY A 98 2.85 6.26 -14.80
N LYS A 99 1.97 7.15 -14.35
CA LYS A 99 2.21 8.04 -13.21
C LYS A 99 2.09 7.26 -11.90
N ARG A 100 3.17 7.17 -11.15
CA ARG A 100 3.32 6.24 -10.02
C ARG A 100 3.98 6.91 -8.84
N PHE A 101 3.50 6.57 -7.64
CA PHE A 101 3.97 7.11 -6.37
C PHE A 101 4.05 6.01 -5.31
N VAL A 102 4.85 6.21 -4.28
CA VAL A 102 4.93 5.31 -3.13
C VAL A 102 4.51 6.04 -1.86
N PHE A 103 3.64 5.43 -1.06
CA PHE A 103 3.48 5.78 0.34
C PHE A 103 4.25 4.76 1.17
N ALA A 104 5.38 5.19 1.74
CA ALA A 104 6.28 4.35 2.52
C ALA A 104 5.85 4.29 3.98
N ASP A 105 6.09 3.16 4.63
CA ASP A 105 5.98 3.02 6.08
C ASP A 105 7.22 3.66 6.73
N ASN A 106 7.04 4.52 7.74
CA ASN A 106 8.13 5.15 8.48
C ASN A 106 8.58 4.26 9.65
N ASP A 107 9.06 3.08 9.34
CA ASP A 107 9.50 2.11 10.35
C ASP A 107 10.92 2.41 10.87
N VAL A 108 11.19 1.97 12.13
CA VAL A 108 12.49 2.17 12.79
C VAL A 108 13.65 1.52 12.02
N SER A 109 13.38 0.46 11.27
CA SER A 109 14.39 -0.27 10.48
C SER A 109 14.74 0.44 9.17
N LEU A 110 13.98 1.49 8.80
CA LEU A 110 14.06 2.21 7.53
C LEU A 110 13.81 1.32 6.31
N THR A 111 13.12 0.20 6.49
CA THR A 111 12.83 -0.75 5.39
C THR A 111 11.89 -0.13 4.37
N GLY A 112 10.82 0.53 4.82
CA GLY A 112 9.87 1.22 3.96
C GLY A 112 10.52 2.37 3.17
N GLU A 113 11.30 3.22 3.83
CA GLU A 113 12.05 4.31 3.17
C GLU A 113 13.03 3.78 2.12
N LYS A 114 13.85 2.78 2.47
CA LYS A 114 14.80 2.16 1.54
C LYS A 114 14.10 1.53 0.34
N ALA A 115 12.94 0.90 0.56
CA ALA A 115 12.14 0.35 -0.53
C ALA A 115 11.62 1.44 -1.46
N ALA A 116 11.09 2.53 -0.92
CA ALA A 116 10.62 3.66 -1.71
C ALA A 116 11.74 4.27 -2.55
N LEU A 117 12.89 4.55 -1.95
CA LEU A 117 14.09 5.04 -2.64
C LEU A 117 14.55 4.08 -3.76
N ALA A 118 14.52 2.78 -3.51
CA ALA A 118 14.93 1.76 -4.49
C ALA A 118 14.00 1.68 -5.71
N THR A 119 12.75 2.18 -5.61
CA THR A 119 11.85 2.26 -6.78
C THR A 119 12.23 3.37 -7.75
N GLY A 120 12.93 4.41 -7.30
CA GLY A 120 13.18 5.64 -8.06
C GLY A 120 11.94 6.49 -8.33
N LEU A 121 10.80 6.18 -7.70
CA LEU A 121 9.56 6.93 -7.85
C LEU A 121 9.47 8.05 -6.81
N PRO A 122 8.68 9.12 -7.07
CA PRO A 122 8.29 10.05 -6.02
C PRO A 122 7.57 9.32 -4.89
N TRP A 123 7.89 9.68 -3.64
CA TRP A 123 7.34 9.02 -2.47
C TRP A 123 7.08 9.98 -1.31
N CYS A 124 6.21 9.58 -0.41
CA CYS A 124 5.92 10.25 0.85
C CYS A 124 5.77 9.22 1.98
N MET A 125 5.85 9.70 3.22
CA MET A 125 5.57 8.93 4.43
C MET A 125 5.12 9.86 5.55
N SER A 126 4.60 9.32 6.66
CA SER A 126 4.36 10.09 7.89
C SER A 126 5.66 10.71 8.41
N ASP A 127 5.56 11.85 9.05
CA ASP A 127 6.67 12.53 9.76
C ASP A 127 6.97 11.90 11.13
N VAL A 128 6.11 11.01 11.60
CA VAL A 128 6.25 10.33 12.89
C VAL A 128 6.82 8.93 12.69
N GLN A 129 7.96 8.66 13.33
CA GLN A 129 8.60 7.36 13.28
C GLN A 129 7.70 6.26 13.87
N GLY A 130 7.61 5.13 13.18
CA GLY A 130 6.76 4.00 13.53
C GLY A 130 5.37 4.05 12.91
N GLU A 131 4.99 5.12 12.21
CA GLU A 131 3.68 5.26 11.57
C GLU A 131 3.68 4.83 10.10
N ASP A 132 2.60 4.16 9.73
CA ASP A 132 2.16 4.00 8.34
C ASP A 132 1.00 4.99 8.02
N ALA A 133 0.40 4.90 6.82
CA ALA A 133 -0.72 5.78 6.46
C ALA A 133 -1.97 5.51 7.31
N ASN A 134 -2.16 4.30 7.84
CA ASN A 134 -3.29 3.98 8.69
C ASN A 134 -3.12 4.60 10.09
N ASP A 135 -1.92 4.58 10.64
CA ASP A 135 -1.60 5.21 11.92
C ASP A 135 -1.73 6.74 11.82
N LEU A 136 -1.19 7.34 10.75
CA LEU A 136 -1.38 8.75 10.45
C LEU A 136 -2.86 9.12 10.32
N HIS A 137 -3.64 8.29 9.62
CA HIS A 137 -5.09 8.49 9.47
C HIS A 137 -5.79 8.43 10.83
N ALA A 138 -5.47 7.46 11.66
CA ALA A 138 -6.07 7.30 12.99
C ALA A 138 -5.70 8.47 13.93
N ARG A 139 -4.46 8.95 13.89
CA ARG A 139 -3.96 10.04 14.74
C ARG A 139 -4.41 11.42 14.27
N ALA A 140 -4.29 11.72 12.99
CA ALA A 140 -4.42 13.09 12.45
C ALA A 140 -5.55 13.25 11.43
N GLY A 141 -6.30 12.17 11.16
CA GLY A 141 -7.43 12.17 10.24
C GLY A 141 -7.03 12.03 8.77
N VAL A 142 -8.02 11.72 7.93
CA VAL A 142 -7.83 11.47 6.50
C VAL A 142 -7.22 12.64 5.74
N MET A 143 -7.43 13.88 6.21
CA MET A 143 -6.86 15.08 5.58
C MET A 143 -5.34 15.14 5.67
N ALA A 144 -4.74 14.58 6.74
CA ALA A 144 -3.28 14.49 6.86
C ALA A 144 -2.70 13.55 5.79
N VAL A 145 -3.33 12.40 5.56
CA VAL A 145 -2.95 11.48 4.47
C VAL A 145 -3.14 12.16 3.11
N ALA A 146 -4.29 12.81 2.88
CA ALA A 146 -4.61 13.51 1.63
C ALA A 146 -3.59 14.62 1.29
N LYS A 147 -3.10 15.33 2.31
CA LYS A 147 -2.05 16.36 2.15
C LYS A 147 -0.77 15.74 1.57
N LEU A 148 -0.26 14.66 2.17
CA LEU A 148 0.95 13.98 1.70
C LEU A 148 0.79 13.44 0.28
N LEU A 149 -0.36 12.83 -0.05
CA LEU A 149 -0.64 12.34 -1.40
C LEU A 149 -0.65 13.49 -2.42
N THR A 150 -1.22 14.64 -2.05
CA THR A 150 -1.25 15.82 -2.92
C THR A 150 0.14 16.40 -3.14
N GLU A 151 0.95 16.47 -2.10
CA GLU A 151 2.31 17.00 -2.16
C GLU A 151 3.19 16.12 -3.06
N VAL A 152 3.16 14.80 -2.87
CA VAL A 152 3.96 13.88 -3.68
C VAL A 152 3.50 13.84 -5.14
N SER A 153 2.20 13.94 -5.42
CA SER A 153 1.68 13.92 -6.79
C SER A 153 1.97 15.20 -7.60
N ARG A 154 2.28 16.30 -6.90
CA ARG A 154 2.68 17.57 -7.50
C ARG A 154 4.20 17.75 -7.60
N ALA A 155 4.98 16.97 -6.86
CA ALA A 155 6.42 16.95 -7.03
C ALA A 155 6.71 16.42 -8.45
N GLU A 156 7.10 17.31 -9.35
CA GLU A 156 7.59 16.91 -10.67
C GLU A 156 8.88 16.09 -10.51
N PRO A 157 9.05 15.05 -11.34
CA PRO A 157 10.30 14.28 -11.32
C PRO A 157 11.49 15.08 -11.83
#